data_b45de9fc8560f9703a571b93602d0810
#
_entry.id   b45de9fc8560f9703a571b93602d0810
#
_cell.length_a   1.000
_cell.length_b   1.000
_cell.length_c   1.000
_cell.angle_alpha   90.00
_cell.angle_beta   90.00
_cell.angle_gamma   90.00
#
_symmetry.space_group_name_H-M   'P 1'
#
loop_
_entity.id
_entity.type
_entity.pdbx_description
1 polymer ?
#
loop_
_entity_poly.entity_id
_entity_poly.type
_entity_poly.pdbx_seq_one_letter_code
_entity_poly.pdbx_strand_id
1 'polypeptide(L)'
;VLHTTGGYLLFAAITHKYVFDYHDGDIYWCTADVGWITGHTYIVYGPLTNGAITLVFEGVPTYPDASRFWQVCDKHKVNTFYTAPTALRALMRMGEEPVKKTSRESLRLLGTVGEPINPEAWEWS
;
A
#
# COMPACT_ATOMS: atom_id res chain seq x y z
N VAL A 1 -11.15 17.34 -12.00
CA VAL A 1 -12.13 17.24 -10.91
C VAL A 1 -11.79 18.29 -9.85
N LEU A 2 -12.82 18.97 -9.34
CA LEU A 2 -12.68 20.01 -8.32
C LEU A 2 -13.21 19.49 -6.98
N HIS A 3 -12.40 19.62 -5.95
CA HIS A 3 -12.77 19.29 -4.58
C HIS A 3 -12.61 20.50 -3.67
N THR A 4 -13.47 20.62 -2.65
CA THR A 4 -13.23 21.58 -1.57
C THR A 4 -12.16 21.01 -0.63
N THR A 5 -11.37 21.87 -0.02
CA THR A 5 -10.30 21.45 0.91
C THR A 5 -10.85 20.61 2.06
N GLY A 6 -11.89 21.08 2.72
CA GLY A 6 -12.49 20.36 3.86
C GLY A 6 -13.13 19.03 3.46
N GLY A 7 -13.91 19.03 2.37
CA GLY A 7 -14.56 17.81 1.88
C GLY A 7 -13.56 16.75 1.44
N TYR A 8 -12.53 17.14 0.71
CA TYR A 8 -11.47 16.24 0.28
C TYR A 8 -10.74 15.61 1.49
N LEU A 9 -10.30 16.45 2.42
CA LEU A 9 -9.54 16.00 3.57
C LEU A 9 -10.35 15.07 4.47
N LEU A 10 -11.63 15.41 4.70
CA LEU A 10 -12.54 14.56 5.49
C LEU A 10 -12.72 13.19 4.83
N PHE A 11 -12.99 13.16 3.53
CA PHE A 11 -13.14 11.90 2.79
C PHE A 11 -11.87 11.05 2.83
N ALA A 12 -10.72 11.67 2.60
CA ALA A 12 -9.43 10.97 2.65
C ALA A 12 -9.17 10.37 4.05
N ALA A 13 -9.43 11.14 5.10
CA ALA A 13 -9.25 10.69 6.48
C ALA A 13 -10.19 9.54 6.84
N ILE A 14 -11.48 9.65 6.51
CA ILE A 14 -12.48 8.63 6.82
C ILE A 14 -12.18 7.34 6.05
N THR A 15 -11.89 7.41 4.76
CA THR A 15 -11.62 6.22 3.96
C THR A 15 -10.34 5.54 4.40
N HIS A 16 -9.28 6.28 4.69
CA HIS A 16 -8.07 5.69 5.25
C HIS A 16 -8.35 4.97 6.57
N LYS A 17 -9.07 5.62 7.48
CA LYS A 17 -9.36 5.06 8.80
C LYS A 17 -10.19 3.77 8.74
N TYR A 18 -11.25 3.76 7.98
CA TYR A 18 -12.21 2.66 7.99
C TYR A 18 -11.92 1.57 6.96
N VAL A 19 -11.49 1.92 5.76
CA VAL A 19 -11.19 0.92 4.72
C VAL A 19 -9.93 0.13 5.08
N PHE A 20 -8.92 0.79 5.63
CA PHE A 20 -7.69 0.13 6.04
C PHE A 20 -7.70 -0.33 7.50
N ASP A 21 -8.82 -0.18 8.19
CA ASP A 21 -8.95 -0.59 9.60
C ASP A 21 -7.78 -0.09 10.44
N TYR A 22 -7.52 1.22 10.35
CA TYR A 22 -6.38 1.84 10.97
C TYR A 22 -6.47 1.82 12.49
N HIS A 23 -5.40 1.34 13.14
CA HIS A 23 -5.21 1.39 14.58
C HIS A 23 -3.97 2.22 14.92
N ASP A 24 -4.01 2.92 16.06
CA ASP A 24 -2.88 3.73 16.51
C ASP A 24 -1.59 2.91 16.55
N GLY A 25 -0.52 3.48 15.99
CA GLY A 25 0.76 2.81 15.90
C GLY A 25 0.95 1.91 14.68
N ASP A 26 -0.09 1.65 13.89
CA ASP A 26 0.05 0.89 12.65
C ASP A 26 1.00 1.60 11.68
N ILE A 27 1.83 0.81 11.02
CA ILE A 27 2.70 1.28 9.94
C ILE A 27 2.00 1.00 8.62
N TYR A 28 1.68 2.07 7.91
CA TYR A 28 0.96 2.04 6.64
C TYR A 28 1.91 2.36 5.50
N TRP A 29 1.82 1.58 4.44
CA TRP A 29 2.64 1.77 3.25
C TRP A 29 1.80 1.71 1.97
N CYS A 30 1.82 2.80 1.21
CA CYS A 30 1.25 2.89 -0.13
C CYS A 30 2.37 3.06 -1.15
N THR A 31 2.38 2.25 -2.20
CA THR A 31 3.41 2.29 -3.24
C THR A 31 3.04 3.16 -4.45
N ALA A 32 1.94 3.91 -4.39
CA ALA A 32 1.56 4.84 -5.44
C ALA A 32 2.60 5.96 -5.58
N ASP A 33 2.68 6.52 -6.77
CA ASP A 33 3.50 7.71 -7.01
C ASP A 33 2.89 8.90 -6.25
N VAL A 34 3.72 9.59 -5.48
CA VAL A 34 3.32 10.77 -4.70
C VAL A 34 2.81 11.92 -5.59
N GLY A 35 3.23 11.96 -6.85
CA GLY A 35 2.75 12.91 -7.85
C GLY A 35 1.39 12.57 -8.48
N TRP A 36 0.81 11.42 -8.14
CA TRP A 36 -0.49 10.97 -8.62
C TRP A 36 -1.56 11.14 -7.54
N ILE A 37 -2.85 11.18 -7.96
CA ILE A 37 -3.94 11.43 -7.00
C ILE A 37 -4.00 10.39 -5.86
N THR A 38 -3.73 9.12 -6.14
CA THR A 38 -3.68 8.09 -5.10
C THR A 38 -2.57 8.37 -4.09
N GLY A 39 -1.42 8.83 -4.56
CA GLY A 39 -0.32 9.23 -3.69
C GLY A 39 -0.68 10.44 -2.83
N HIS A 40 -1.28 11.47 -3.42
CA HIS A 40 -1.78 12.63 -2.65
C HIS A 40 -2.72 12.18 -1.54
N THR A 41 -3.72 11.38 -1.87
CA THR A 41 -4.79 10.99 -0.94
C THR A 41 -4.30 9.98 0.10
N TYR A 42 -3.57 8.93 -0.32
CA TYR A 42 -3.29 7.75 0.50
C TYR A 42 -1.81 7.54 0.84
N ILE A 43 -0.92 8.46 0.49
CA ILE A 43 0.42 8.54 1.11
C ILE A 43 0.46 9.73 2.06
N VAL A 44 -0.09 10.87 1.66
CA VAL A 44 0.06 12.12 2.39
C VAL A 44 -1.18 12.45 3.24
N TYR A 45 -2.27 12.85 2.59
CA TYR A 45 -3.37 13.50 3.32
C TYR A 45 -4.18 12.56 4.21
N GLY A 46 -4.58 11.40 3.72
CA GLY A 46 -5.36 10.44 4.49
C GLY A 46 -4.60 9.94 5.73
N PRO A 47 -3.45 9.31 5.54
CA PRO A 47 -2.66 8.78 6.66
C PRO A 47 -2.25 9.86 7.67
N LEU A 48 -1.70 10.97 7.22
CA LEU A 48 -1.19 12.01 8.13
C LEU A 48 -2.30 12.73 8.90
N THR A 49 -3.49 12.89 8.31
CA THR A 49 -4.64 13.45 9.02
C THR A 49 -5.08 12.58 10.18
N ASN A 50 -4.92 11.26 10.07
CA ASN A 50 -5.20 10.31 11.13
C ASN A 50 -4.03 10.10 12.11
N GLY A 51 -2.93 10.82 11.92
CA GLY A 51 -1.73 10.65 12.75
C GLY A 51 -1.00 9.32 12.51
N ALA A 52 -1.20 8.72 11.35
CA ALA A 52 -0.60 7.43 11.01
C ALA A 52 0.90 7.56 10.68
N ILE A 53 1.63 6.48 10.92
CA ILE A 53 3.00 6.33 10.44
C ILE A 53 2.90 5.88 8.98
N THR A 54 3.26 6.76 8.05
CA THR A 54 3.25 6.45 6.62
C THR A 54 4.68 6.21 6.15
N LEU A 55 4.92 5.07 5.52
CA LEU A 55 6.22 4.73 4.96
C LEU A 55 6.31 5.30 3.55
N VAL A 56 7.40 6.01 3.25
CA VAL A 56 7.71 6.53 1.93
C VAL A 56 8.90 5.77 1.37
N PHE A 57 8.74 5.22 0.18
CA PHE A 57 9.71 4.35 -0.44
C PHE A 57 10.16 4.91 -1.78
N GLU A 58 11.47 5.09 -1.94
CA GLU A 58 12.09 5.46 -3.19
C GLU A 58 12.75 4.22 -3.81
N GLY A 59 12.09 3.66 -4.84
CA GLY A 59 12.60 2.47 -5.49
C GLY A 59 11.55 1.80 -6.37
N VAL A 60 11.92 0.66 -6.90
CA VAL A 60 11.06 -0.16 -7.76
C VAL A 60 10.85 -1.56 -7.16
N PRO A 61 9.72 -2.25 -7.49
CA PRO A 61 9.37 -3.50 -6.82
C PRO A 61 10.32 -4.66 -7.11
N THR A 62 11.12 -4.57 -8.17
CA THR A 62 11.96 -5.66 -8.65
C THR A 62 13.46 -5.44 -8.45
N TYR A 63 13.88 -4.38 -7.77
CA TYR A 63 15.30 -4.12 -7.51
C TYR A 63 15.60 -4.20 -6.01
N PRO A 64 16.64 -4.91 -5.60
CA PRO A 64 17.58 -5.73 -6.41
C PRO A 64 16.97 -7.04 -6.93
N ASP A 65 15.86 -7.49 -6.37
CA ASP A 65 15.12 -8.66 -6.82
C ASP A 65 13.61 -8.52 -6.52
N ALA A 66 12.80 -9.50 -6.91
CA ALA A 66 11.34 -9.48 -6.79
C ALA A 66 10.83 -9.61 -5.34
N SER A 67 11.68 -9.82 -4.37
CA SER A 67 11.31 -9.84 -2.95
C SER A 67 11.36 -8.46 -2.28
N ARG A 68 11.72 -7.41 -3.02
CA ARG A 68 11.96 -6.05 -2.47
C ARG A 68 10.79 -5.52 -1.64
N PHE A 69 9.58 -5.59 -2.15
CA PHE A 69 8.40 -5.09 -1.42
C PHE A 69 8.18 -5.88 -0.12
N TRP A 70 8.32 -7.18 -0.18
CA TRP A 70 8.14 -8.05 0.99
C TRP A 70 9.25 -7.84 2.03
N GLN A 71 10.48 -7.61 1.58
CA GLN A 71 11.59 -7.24 2.48
C GLN A 71 11.33 -5.92 3.19
N VAL A 72 10.77 -4.92 2.51
CA VAL A 72 10.39 -3.64 3.11
C VAL A 72 9.30 -3.86 4.17
N CYS A 73 8.30 -4.69 3.88
CA CYS A 73 7.26 -5.04 4.83
C CYS A 73 7.85 -5.67 6.10
N ASP A 74 8.77 -6.60 5.96
CA ASP A 74 9.44 -7.25 7.09
C ASP A 74 10.32 -6.30 7.89
N LYS A 75 11.17 -5.55 7.18
CA LYS A 75 12.13 -4.64 7.81
C LYS A 75 11.45 -3.58 8.66
N HIS A 76 10.37 -2.99 8.15
CA HIS A 76 9.68 -1.87 8.79
C HIS A 76 8.41 -2.30 9.53
N LYS A 77 8.12 -3.60 9.59
CA LYS A 77 6.93 -4.13 10.27
C LYS A 77 5.64 -3.50 9.78
N VAL A 78 5.47 -3.43 8.47
CA VAL A 78 4.30 -2.85 7.83
C VAL A 78 3.05 -3.65 8.20
N ASN A 79 2.00 -2.96 8.62
CA ASN A 79 0.72 -3.56 9.00
C ASN A 79 -0.29 -3.50 7.86
N THR A 80 -0.27 -2.43 7.08
CA THR A 80 -1.17 -2.21 5.95
C THR A 80 -0.37 -1.86 4.71
N PHE A 81 -0.58 -2.62 3.65
CA PHE A 81 0.11 -2.45 2.37
C PHE A 81 -0.91 -2.15 1.26
N TYR A 82 -0.74 -1.02 0.58
CA TYR A 82 -1.65 -0.55 -0.46
C TYR A 82 -0.90 -0.34 -1.77
N THR A 83 -1.27 -1.09 -2.81
CA THR A 83 -0.55 -1.08 -4.09
C THR A 83 -1.49 -1.22 -5.28
N ALA A 84 -0.94 -1.19 -6.49
CA ALA A 84 -1.74 -1.38 -7.71
C ALA A 84 -1.77 -2.86 -8.12
N PRO A 85 -2.89 -3.36 -8.68
CA PRO A 85 -2.96 -4.70 -9.25
C PRO A 85 -1.88 -4.99 -10.29
N THR A 86 -1.48 -3.99 -11.07
CA THR A 86 -0.36 -4.12 -12.02
C THR A 86 0.93 -4.51 -11.33
N ALA A 87 1.24 -3.92 -10.17
CA ALA A 87 2.42 -4.27 -9.38
C ALA A 87 2.33 -5.72 -8.86
N LEU A 88 1.18 -6.13 -8.35
CA LEU A 88 0.95 -7.50 -7.90
C LEU A 88 1.11 -8.50 -9.04
N ARG A 89 0.53 -8.22 -10.21
CA ARG A 89 0.69 -9.08 -11.39
C ARG A 89 2.13 -9.19 -11.84
N ALA A 90 2.91 -8.12 -11.75
CA ALA A 90 4.33 -8.16 -12.07
C ALA A 90 5.10 -9.05 -11.09
N LEU A 91 4.79 -8.96 -9.80
CA LEU A 91 5.41 -9.82 -8.78
C LEU A 91 4.96 -11.28 -8.92
N MET A 92 3.69 -11.53 -9.21
CA MET A 92 3.15 -12.87 -9.44
C MET A 92 3.88 -13.61 -10.58
N ARG A 93 4.23 -12.91 -11.65
CA ARG A 93 5.02 -13.48 -12.77
C ARG A 93 6.41 -13.94 -12.36
N MET A 94 6.94 -13.43 -11.27
CA MET A 94 8.25 -13.83 -10.74
C MET A 94 8.17 -15.05 -9.82
N GLY A 95 6.96 -15.61 -9.64
CA GLY A 95 6.73 -16.80 -8.83
C GLY A 95 6.58 -16.53 -7.34
N GLU A 96 6.43 -17.58 -6.57
CA GLU A 96 6.23 -17.51 -5.12
C GLU A 96 7.52 -17.48 -4.30
N GLU A 97 8.64 -17.89 -4.87
CA GLU A 97 9.91 -17.97 -4.15
C GLU A 97 10.35 -16.65 -3.52
N PRO A 98 10.25 -15.49 -4.21
CA PRO A 98 10.59 -14.21 -3.59
C PRO A 98 9.70 -13.88 -2.38
N VAL A 99 8.44 -14.28 -2.41
CA VAL A 99 7.49 -14.07 -1.31
C VAL A 99 7.83 -14.97 -0.12
N LYS A 100 8.15 -16.23 -0.39
CA LYS A 100 8.47 -17.23 0.64
C LYS A 100 9.77 -16.94 1.40
N LYS A 101 10.64 -16.10 0.86
CA LYS A 101 11.86 -15.66 1.55
C LYS A 101 11.60 -14.73 2.74
N THR A 102 10.38 -14.22 2.89
CA THR A 102 10.01 -13.24 3.90
C THR A 102 8.88 -13.78 4.77
N SER A 103 8.80 -13.35 6.03
CA SER A 103 7.76 -13.82 6.96
C SER A 103 6.45 -13.05 6.80
N ARG A 104 6.53 -11.73 6.60
CA ARG A 104 5.39 -10.81 6.51
C ARG A 104 4.42 -10.92 7.69
N GLU A 105 4.93 -11.29 8.86
CA GLU A 105 4.13 -11.53 10.07
C GLU A 105 3.32 -10.30 10.51
N SER A 106 3.87 -9.10 10.30
CA SER A 106 3.21 -7.86 10.69
C SER A 106 2.08 -7.46 9.76
N LEU A 107 2.07 -7.97 8.52
CA LEU A 107 1.11 -7.56 7.50
C LEU A 107 -0.28 -8.11 7.80
N ARG A 108 -1.23 -7.21 8.08
CA ARG A 108 -2.61 -7.55 8.43
C ARG A 108 -3.56 -7.35 7.26
N LEU A 109 -3.33 -6.32 6.44
CA LEU A 109 -4.22 -5.96 5.36
C LEU A 109 -3.43 -5.56 4.12
N LEU A 110 -3.83 -6.12 2.97
CA LEU A 110 -3.36 -5.73 1.66
C LEU A 110 -4.52 -5.16 0.85
N GLY A 111 -4.34 -3.97 0.32
CA GLY A 111 -5.33 -3.31 -0.52
C GLY A 111 -4.79 -3.02 -1.92
N THR A 112 -5.70 -2.93 -2.89
CA THR A 112 -5.36 -2.60 -4.27
C THR A 112 -6.18 -1.45 -4.79
N VAL A 113 -5.63 -0.70 -5.74
CA VAL A 113 -6.24 0.53 -6.25
C VAL A 113 -5.85 0.81 -7.70
N GLY A 114 -6.72 1.56 -8.38
CA GLY A 114 -6.47 2.17 -9.68
C GLY A 114 -7.00 1.39 -10.86
N GLU A 115 -7.26 0.10 -10.68
CA GLU A 115 -7.84 -0.78 -11.70
C GLU A 115 -8.50 -2.00 -11.06
N PRO A 116 -9.40 -2.71 -11.76
CA PRO A 116 -9.92 -3.98 -11.26
C PRO A 116 -8.81 -5.01 -11.08
N ILE A 117 -8.89 -5.78 -10.00
CA ILE A 117 -8.02 -6.93 -9.78
C ILE A 117 -8.70 -8.19 -10.31
N ASN A 118 -7.99 -8.97 -11.11
CA ASN A 118 -8.50 -10.25 -11.60
C ASN A 118 -8.43 -11.34 -10.51
N PRO A 119 -9.29 -12.37 -10.57
CA PRO A 119 -9.35 -13.41 -9.54
C PRO A 119 -8.00 -14.06 -9.24
N GLU A 120 -7.22 -14.40 -10.26
CA GLU A 120 -5.90 -15.01 -10.09
C GLU A 120 -4.94 -14.15 -9.25
N ALA A 121 -4.89 -12.85 -9.53
CA ALA A 121 -4.05 -11.93 -8.76
C ALA A 121 -4.59 -11.71 -7.34
N TRP A 122 -5.90 -11.74 -7.17
CA TRP A 122 -6.55 -11.66 -5.87
C TRP A 122 -6.22 -12.89 -5.00
N GLU A 123 -6.33 -14.08 -5.56
CA GLU A 123 -6.01 -15.32 -4.84
C GLU A 123 -4.53 -15.44 -4.49
N TRP A 124 -3.67 -14.93 -5.36
CA TRP A 124 -2.24 -14.92 -5.13
C TRP A 124 -1.82 -13.92 -4.04
N SER A 125 -2.50 -12.78 -3.95
CA SER A 125 -2.14 -11.71 -3.02
C SER A 125 -2.56 -12.00 -1.58
#